data_88ada38b4c332e751b593bd8c47fb72e
#
_entry.id   88ada38b4c332e751b593bd8c47fb72e
#
_cell.length_a   1.000
_cell.length_b   1.000
_cell.length_c   1.000
_cell.angle_alpha   90.00
_cell.angle_beta   90.00
_cell.angle_gamma   90.00
#
_symmetry.space_group_name_H-M   'P 1'
#
loop_
_entity.id
_entity.type
_entity.pdbx_description
1 polymer ?
#
loop_
_entity_poly.entity_id
_entity_poly.type
_entity_poly.pdbx_seq_one_letter_code
_entity_poly.pdbx_strand_id
1 'polypeptide(L)'
;MKNSLKKLLFVVLTVFSVIFIGACGKSKVDKKEVIEKFIAASENMKSGDMLINMKMVQNLNGNKTNMDITIDASIIQEPLAMRMEIAMPSQNVKMTSFIKDNIMYIQNPVDNQWFTQPITDEIAKQFKGYMNNSNEVFNAMKENVDKIDIDEKDGNYIITISKNSDFLQEAMKKQLANTNTAGSQIGDNVKIENIAVKYVIDKNTYLASSSLISFDFEMQGMKISMEMDAEMSNINNVTAIDIPEEVLNAKEIPHQ
;
A
#
# COMPACT_ATOMS: atom_id res chain seq x y z
N MET A 1 -3.04 -44.10 -53.29
CA MET A 1 -3.72 -43.30 -52.21
C MET A 1 -3.15 -43.54 -50.81
N LYS A 2 -2.68 -44.71 -50.41
CA LYS A 2 -2.12 -44.94 -49.03
C LYS A 2 -0.80 -44.22 -48.72
N ASN A 3 0.05 -43.90 -49.72
CA ASN A 3 1.34 -43.26 -49.49
C ASN A 3 1.28 -41.71 -49.38
N SER A 4 0.24 -41.09 -49.96
CA SER A 4 0.06 -39.63 -49.87
C SER A 4 -0.51 -39.20 -48.52
N LEU A 5 -1.36 -40.07 -47.92
CA LEU A 5 -1.94 -39.82 -46.62
C LEU A 5 -0.89 -39.89 -45.48
N LYS A 6 0.07 -40.86 -45.63
CA LYS A 6 1.20 -40.99 -44.67
C LYS A 6 2.15 -39.78 -44.76
N LYS A 7 2.39 -39.23 -45.97
CA LYS A 7 3.22 -38.03 -46.14
C LYS A 7 2.53 -36.78 -45.61
N LEU A 8 1.20 -36.68 -45.76
CA LEU A 8 0.43 -35.58 -45.19
C LEU A 8 0.39 -35.61 -43.67
N LEU A 9 0.26 -36.81 -43.06
CA LEU A 9 0.29 -37.01 -41.60
C LEU A 9 1.66 -36.68 -41.03
N PHE A 10 2.75 -36.97 -41.75
CA PHE A 10 4.12 -36.62 -41.29
C PHE A 10 4.41 -35.13 -41.37
N VAL A 11 3.87 -34.42 -42.35
CA VAL A 11 4.00 -32.96 -42.47
C VAL A 11 3.17 -32.25 -41.40
N VAL A 12 1.99 -32.74 -41.04
CA VAL A 12 1.16 -32.20 -39.97
C VAL A 12 1.81 -32.44 -38.59
N LEU A 13 2.44 -33.63 -38.38
CA LEU A 13 3.14 -33.91 -37.11
C LEU A 13 4.41 -33.06 -36.96
N THR A 14 5.13 -32.76 -38.07
CA THR A 14 6.32 -31.87 -37.99
C THR A 14 5.96 -30.41 -37.81
N VAL A 15 4.82 -29.92 -38.32
CA VAL A 15 4.36 -28.55 -38.03
C VAL A 15 3.89 -28.41 -36.59
N PHE A 16 3.29 -29.45 -36.01
CA PHE A 16 2.89 -29.42 -34.57
C PHE A 16 4.07 -29.48 -33.60
N SER A 17 5.20 -30.11 -33.99
CA SER A 17 6.39 -30.17 -33.14
C SER A 17 7.21 -28.87 -33.14
N VAL A 18 7.03 -27.97 -34.09
CA VAL A 18 7.72 -26.66 -34.15
C VAL A 18 7.02 -25.60 -33.27
N ILE A 19 5.76 -25.81 -32.90
CA ILE A 19 5.00 -24.88 -32.05
C ILE A 19 5.33 -25.08 -30.55
N PHE A 20 5.95 -26.20 -30.16
CA PHE A 20 6.27 -26.50 -28.76
C PHE A 20 7.73 -26.21 -28.35
N ILE A 21 8.58 -25.68 -29.24
CA ILE A 21 9.98 -25.35 -28.89
C ILE A 21 10.16 -23.84 -28.58
N GLY A 22 9.06 -23.09 -28.46
CA GLY A 22 9.06 -21.64 -28.18
C GLY A 22 8.73 -21.21 -26.77
N ALA A 23 8.71 -22.11 -25.77
CA ALA A 23 8.29 -21.71 -24.43
C ALA A 23 9.06 -22.43 -23.29
N CYS A 24 10.38 -22.45 -23.36
CA CYS A 24 11.20 -22.84 -22.21
C CYS A 24 12.48 -22.02 -22.10
N GLY A 25 12.37 -20.72 -22.33
CA GLY A 25 13.23 -19.72 -21.79
C GLY A 25 12.38 -18.94 -20.80
N LYS A 26 12.34 -19.27 -19.51
CA LYS A 26 11.98 -18.31 -18.49
C LYS A 26 12.95 -17.14 -18.72
N SER A 27 12.51 -16.08 -19.38
CA SER A 27 13.25 -14.84 -19.40
C SER A 27 13.47 -14.51 -17.93
N LYS A 28 14.72 -14.51 -17.51
CA LYS A 28 15.05 -14.21 -16.12
C LYS A 28 14.53 -12.79 -15.90
N VAL A 29 13.55 -12.65 -15.01
CA VAL A 29 12.97 -11.35 -14.68
C VAL A 29 14.13 -10.43 -14.28
N ASP A 30 14.26 -9.31 -14.95
CA ASP A 30 15.19 -8.27 -14.52
C ASP A 30 14.59 -7.60 -13.27
N LYS A 31 14.99 -8.11 -12.11
CA LYS A 31 14.50 -7.66 -10.81
C LYS A 31 14.72 -6.16 -10.62
N LYS A 32 15.86 -5.62 -11.09
CA LYS A 32 16.21 -4.21 -10.96
C LYS A 32 15.26 -3.35 -11.78
N GLU A 33 15.03 -3.71 -13.04
CA GLU A 33 14.10 -3.02 -13.91
C GLU A 33 12.68 -2.99 -13.32
N VAL A 34 12.19 -4.14 -12.82
CA VAL A 34 10.85 -4.25 -12.24
C VAL A 34 10.72 -3.34 -11.02
N ILE A 35 11.69 -3.36 -10.10
CA ILE A 35 11.67 -2.53 -8.89
C ILE A 35 11.73 -1.05 -9.24
N GLU A 36 12.62 -0.64 -10.13
CA GLU A 36 12.77 0.76 -10.55
C GLU A 36 11.49 1.28 -11.20
N LYS A 37 10.86 0.50 -12.09
CA LYS A 37 9.60 0.88 -12.74
C LYS A 37 8.42 0.91 -11.77
N PHE A 38 8.33 -0.06 -10.86
CA PHE A 38 7.32 -0.07 -9.81
C PHE A 38 7.40 1.20 -8.94
N ILE A 39 8.60 1.54 -8.49
CA ILE A 39 8.81 2.73 -7.66
C ILE A 39 8.46 3.99 -8.44
N ALA A 40 8.94 4.12 -9.68
CA ALA A 40 8.63 5.26 -10.53
C ALA A 40 7.12 5.40 -10.80
N ALA A 41 6.41 4.29 -11.04
CA ALA A 41 4.96 4.29 -11.23
C ALA A 41 4.22 4.72 -9.95
N SER A 42 4.67 4.25 -8.79
CA SER A 42 4.10 4.61 -7.47
C SER A 42 4.30 6.09 -7.14
N GLU A 43 5.50 6.64 -7.41
CA GLU A 43 5.83 8.06 -7.20
C GLU A 43 5.04 8.99 -8.14
N ASN A 44 4.62 8.50 -9.30
CA ASN A 44 3.83 9.25 -10.30
C ASN A 44 2.32 9.01 -10.20
N MET A 45 1.84 8.28 -9.21
CA MET A 45 0.42 8.11 -8.97
C MET A 45 -0.22 9.45 -8.62
N LYS A 46 -1.33 9.80 -9.28
CA LYS A 46 -2.03 11.08 -9.10
C LYS A 46 -3.32 10.96 -8.31
N SER A 47 -3.97 9.82 -8.41
CA SER A 47 -5.23 9.55 -7.72
C SER A 47 -5.47 8.05 -7.59
N GLY A 48 -6.37 7.63 -6.73
CA GLY A 48 -6.77 6.24 -6.58
C GLY A 48 -7.72 6.02 -5.43
N ASP A 49 -8.35 4.85 -5.45
CA ASP A 49 -9.11 4.32 -4.32
C ASP A 49 -8.28 3.27 -3.62
N MET A 50 -8.42 3.19 -2.31
CA MET A 50 -7.66 2.28 -1.46
C MET A 50 -8.56 1.69 -0.38
N LEU A 51 -8.55 0.36 -0.24
CA LEU A 51 -9.18 -0.35 0.87
C LEU A 51 -8.09 -1.04 1.67
N ILE A 52 -7.93 -0.69 2.93
CA ILE A 52 -6.96 -1.30 3.84
C ILE A 52 -7.70 -2.03 4.94
N ASN A 53 -7.41 -3.32 5.09
CA ASN A 53 -7.81 -4.12 6.24
C ASN A 53 -6.59 -4.32 7.14
N MET A 54 -6.63 -3.77 8.33
CA MET A 54 -5.55 -3.85 9.30
C MET A 54 -5.97 -4.68 10.49
N LYS A 55 -5.14 -5.67 10.84
CA LYS A 55 -5.26 -6.48 12.05
C LYS A 55 -4.13 -6.14 12.98
N MET A 56 -4.46 -5.77 14.20
CA MET A 56 -3.49 -5.45 15.25
C MET A 56 -3.72 -6.37 16.44
N VAL A 57 -2.66 -7.01 16.90
CA VAL A 57 -2.66 -7.81 18.14
C VAL A 57 -1.69 -7.16 19.12
N GLN A 58 -2.24 -6.54 20.14
CA GLN A 58 -1.48 -5.95 21.24
C GLN A 58 -1.33 -6.97 22.37
N ASN A 59 -0.11 -7.14 22.88
CA ASN A 59 0.17 -7.97 24.04
C ASN A 59 0.88 -7.12 25.12
N LEU A 60 0.19 -6.89 26.20
CA LEU A 60 0.72 -6.19 27.38
C LEU A 60 0.66 -7.13 28.58
N ASN A 61 1.81 -7.53 29.11
CA ASN A 61 1.94 -8.40 30.29
C ASN A 61 1.13 -9.71 30.18
N GLY A 62 1.08 -10.30 28.97
CA GLY A 62 0.35 -11.53 28.70
C GLY A 62 -1.13 -11.35 28.32
N ASN A 63 -1.69 -10.17 28.52
CA ASN A 63 -3.04 -9.84 28.07
C ASN A 63 -3.03 -9.46 26.58
N LYS A 64 -3.78 -10.19 25.76
CA LYS A 64 -3.90 -9.94 24.33
C LYS A 64 -5.20 -9.19 24.02
N THR A 65 -5.07 -8.12 23.27
CA THR A 65 -6.20 -7.37 22.70
C THR A 65 -6.07 -7.38 21.19
N ASN A 66 -7.13 -7.77 20.51
CA ASN A 66 -7.22 -7.74 19.05
C ASN A 66 -8.00 -6.50 18.62
N MET A 67 -7.54 -5.85 17.56
CA MET A 67 -8.20 -4.71 16.95
C MET A 67 -8.18 -4.88 15.44
N ASP A 68 -9.36 -4.84 14.83
CA ASP A 68 -9.52 -4.81 13.40
C ASP A 68 -9.91 -3.39 12.98
N ILE A 69 -9.21 -2.85 11.99
CA ILE A 69 -9.44 -1.52 11.45
C ILE A 69 -9.59 -1.65 9.94
N THR A 70 -10.65 -1.09 9.39
CA THR A 70 -10.83 -0.97 7.94
C THR A 70 -10.72 0.51 7.58
N ILE A 71 -9.94 0.83 6.55
CA ILE A 71 -9.81 2.16 5.98
C ILE A 71 -10.22 2.08 4.51
N ASP A 72 -11.26 2.82 4.14
CA ASP A 72 -11.71 3.03 2.76
C ASP A 72 -11.41 4.48 2.41
N ALA A 73 -10.56 4.70 1.40
CA ALA A 73 -10.12 6.03 1.03
C ALA A 73 -10.10 6.22 -0.49
N SER A 74 -10.49 7.43 -0.90
CA SER A 74 -10.29 7.96 -2.26
C SER A 74 -9.42 9.19 -2.16
N ILE A 75 -8.41 9.31 -3.02
CA ILE A 75 -7.46 10.40 -2.96
C ILE A 75 -7.17 10.97 -4.35
N ILE A 76 -7.03 12.30 -4.40
CA ILE A 76 -6.46 13.07 -5.51
C ILE A 76 -5.31 13.88 -4.94
N GLN A 77 -4.12 13.81 -5.56
CA GLN A 77 -2.93 14.46 -5.03
C GLN A 77 -2.85 15.95 -5.38
N GLU A 78 -3.32 16.34 -6.57
CA GLU A 78 -3.25 17.73 -7.04
C GLU A 78 -4.47 18.12 -7.89
N PRO A 79 -5.29 19.10 -7.42
CA PRO A 79 -5.27 19.65 -6.06
C PRO A 79 -5.60 18.58 -5.02
N LEU A 80 -5.05 18.71 -3.81
CA LEU A 80 -5.28 17.72 -2.76
C LEU A 80 -6.76 17.64 -2.42
N ALA A 81 -7.34 16.46 -2.67
CA ALA A 81 -8.68 16.10 -2.22
C ALA A 81 -8.67 14.66 -1.71
N MET A 82 -9.41 14.38 -0.66
CA MET A 82 -9.48 13.05 -0.04
C MET A 82 -10.87 12.82 0.58
N ARG A 83 -11.34 11.59 0.44
CA ARG A 83 -12.38 11.01 1.31
C ARG A 83 -11.72 9.85 2.03
N MET A 84 -11.94 9.75 3.33
CA MET A 84 -11.46 8.62 4.12
C MET A 84 -12.54 8.22 5.13
N GLU A 85 -12.81 6.92 5.19
CA GLU A 85 -13.65 6.30 6.18
C GLU A 85 -12.81 5.29 6.98
N ILE A 86 -12.83 5.43 8.30
CA ILE A 86 -12.16 4.50 9.22
C ILE A 86 -13.23 3.81 10.04
N ALA A 87 -13.23 2.48 10.03
CA ALA A 87 -14.12 1.68 10.83
C ALA A 87 -13.32 0.78 11.79
N MET A 88 -13.74 0.73 13.05
CA MET A 88 -13.25 -0.19 14.07
C MET A 88 -14.45 -1.00 14.61
N PRO A 89 -14.82 -2.11 13.95
CA PRO A 89 -16.05 -2.85 14.24
C PRO A 89 -16.12 -3.34 15.70
N SER A 90 -15.00 -3.78 16.25
CA SER A 90 -14.90 -4.26 17.64
C SER A 90 -15.25 -3.20 18.68
N GLN A 91 -15.12 -1.92 18.34
CA GLN A 91 -15.43 -0.77 19.21
C GLN A 91 -16.71 -0.05 18.79
N ASN A 92 -17.39 -0.52 17.74
CA ASN A 92 -18.53 0.14 17.12
C ASN A 92 -18.25 1.61 16.77
N VAL A 93 -17.03 1.90 16.29
CA VAL A 93 -16.60 3.23 15.89
C VAL A 93 -16.51 3.28 14.38
N LYS A 94 -17.08 4.32 13.81
CA LYS A 94 -16.95 4.67 12.40
C LYS A 94 -16.76 6.18 12.32
N MET A 95 -15.77 6.61 11.55
CA MET A 95 -15.45 8.03 11.35
C MET A 95 -15.21 8.27 9.88
N THR A 96 -15.80 9.33 9.37
CA THR A 96 -15.58 9.79 7.99
C THR A 96 -14.88 11.15 8.01
N SER A 97 -13.96 11.35 7.09
CA SER A 97 -13.31 12.64 6.90
C SER A 97 -13.16 12.96 5.41
N PHE A 98 -13.15 14.27 5.10
CA PHE A 98 -12.87 14.77 3.77
C PHE A 98 -11.79 15.84 3.84
N ILE A 99 -11.04 15.97 2.75
CA ILE A 99 -10.13 17.09 2.50
C ILE A 99 -10.49 17.64 1.12
N LYS A 100 -10.76 18.92 1.04
CA LYS A 100 -10.97 19.65 -0.22
C LYS A 100 -10.77 21.14 0.00
N ASP A 101 -10.20 21.79 -1.01
CA ASP A 101 -10.01 23.27 -0.99
C ASP A 101 -9.27 23.77 0.27
N ASN A 102 -8.28 23.02 0.73
CA ASN A 102 -7.52 23.27 1.96
C ASN A 102 -8.36 23.28 3.25
N ILE A 103 -9.52 22.64 3.24
CA ILE A 103 -10.34 22.43 4.41
C ILE A 103 -10.43 20.94 4.69
N MET A 104 -10.23 20.56 5.95
CA MET A 104 -10.52 19.24 6.45
C MET A 104 -11.88 19.24 7.15
N TYR A 105 -12.71 18.28 6.80
CA TYR A 105 -14.00 17.99 7.41
C TYR A 105 -13.87 16.68 8.18
N ILE A 106 -14.21 16.67 9.44
CA ILE A 106 -14.07 15.51 10.33
C ILE A 106 -15.41 15.24 11.00
N GLN A 107 -15.87 14.00 10.91
CA GLN A 107 -17.03 13.54 11.64
C GLN A 107 -16.63 13.08 13.05
N ASN A 108 -17.30 13.60 14.07
CA ASN A 108 -17.15 13.10 15.42
C ASN A 108 -17.85 11.72 15.53
N PRO A 109 -17.16 10.65 15.91
CA PRO A 109 -17.74 9.32 15.94
C PRO A 109 -18.75 9.09 17.06
N VAL A 110 -18.89 10.03 18.03
CA VAL A 110 -19.80 9.93 19.17
C VAL A 110 -21.21 10.43 18.84
N ASP A 111 -21.28 11.60 18.21
CA ASP A 111 -22.55 12.33 17.95
C ASP A 111 -22.80 12.59 16.47
N ASN A 112 -21.91 12.10 15.59
CA ASN A 112 -21.95 12.27 14.14
C ASN A 112 -21.94 13.74 13.67
N GLN A 113 -21.59 14.70 14.53
CA GLN A 113 -21.46 16.09 14.14
C GLN A 113 -20.20 16.28 13.26
N TRP A 114 -20.33 17.19 12.29
CA TRP A 114 -19.23 17.55 11.41
C TRP A 114 -18.53 18.82 11.90
N PHE A 115 -17.21 18.78 11.85
CA PHE A 115 -16.33 19.90 12.18
C PHE A 115 -15.41 20.20 11.02
N THR A 116 -15.04 21.48 10.87
CA THR A 116 -14.06 21.92 9.88
C THR A 116 -12.80 22.43 10.56
N GLN A 117 -11.68 22.20 9.89
CA GLN A 117 -10.38 22.76 10.26
C GLN A 117 -9.64 23.14 8.99
N PRO A 118 -9.10 24.38 8.88
CA PRO A 118 -8.23 24.76 7.78
C PRO A 118 -6.97 23.87 7.77
N ILE A 119 -6.56 23.45 6.58
CA ILE A 119 -5.28 22.75 6.38
C ILE A 119 -4.23 23.82 6.10
N THR A 120 -3.27 23.97 7.02
CA THR A 120 -2.12 24.83 6.80
C THR A 120 -1.17 24.19 5.77
N ASP A 121 -0.31 25.01 5.16
CA ASP A 121 0.74 24.52 4.25
C ASP A 121 1.62 23.44 4.90
N GLU A 122 1.82 23.52 6.21
CA GLU A 122 2.58 22.54 6.98
C GLU A 122 1.85 21.20 7.06
N ILE A 123 0.55 21.22 7.36
CA ILE A 123 -0.29 20.01 7.35
C ILE A 123 -0.38 19.41 5.94
N ALA A 124 -0.57 20.25 4.92
CA ALA A 124 -0.59 19.80 3.52
C ALA A 124 0.74 19.13 3.11
N LYS A 125 1.88 19.71 3.53
CA LYS A 125 3.21 19.09 3.33
C LYS A 125 3.35 17.77 4.07
N GLN A 126 2.82 17.66 5.29
CA GLN A 126 2.82 16.39 6.03
C GLN A 126 2.00 15.32 5.30
N PHE A 127 0.80 15.63 4.82
CA PHE A 127 0.00 14.69 4.01
C PHE A 127 0.75 14.25 2.75
N LYS A 128 1.32 15.19 1.99
CA LYS A 128 2.17 14.88 0.84
C LYS A 128 3.40 14.05 1.26
N GLY A 129 3.98 14.34 2.40
CA GLY A 129 5.07 13.58 3.00
C GLY A 129 4.67 12.14 3.33
N TYR A 130 3.51 11.91 3.93
CA TYR A 130 3.02 10.55 4.22
C TYR A 130 2.79 9.73 2.94
N MET A 131 2.28 10.35 1.90
CA MET A 131 2.07 9.67 0.62
C MET A 131 3.38 9.40 -0.13
N ASN A 132 4.39 10.26 0.04
CA ASN A 132 5.71 10.13 -0.56
C ASN A 132 6.73 9.44 0.38
N ASN A 133 6.38 9.20 1.65
CA ASN A 133 7.29 8.66 2.67
C ASN A 133 7.59 7.15 2.54
N SER A 134 7.12 6.52 1.48
CA SER A 134 7.65 5.21 1.06
C SER A 134 9.13 5.28 0.62
N ASN A 135 9.74 6.48 0.61
CA ASN A 135 11.09 6.70 0.09
C ASN A 135 12.16 5.86 0.78
N GLU A 136 12.14 5.70 2.12
CA GLU A 136 13.14 4.89 2.81
C GLU A 136 13.01 3.41 2.46
N VAL A 137 11.79 2.88 2.40
CA VAL A 137 11.54 1.49 2.01
C VAL A 137 11.87 1.30 0.52
N PHE A 138 11.47 2.22 -0.34
CA PHE A 138 11.76 2.14 -1.78
C PHE A 138 13.26 2.25 -2.07
N ASN A 139 13.98 3.14 -1.39
CA ASN A 139 15.44 3.24 -1.51
C ASN A 139 16.10 1.94 -1.04
N ALA A 140 15.68 1.40 0.09
CA ALA A 140 16.18 0.13 0.59
C ALA A 140 15.90 -1.04 -0.37
N MET A 141 14.75 -1.04 -1.06
CA MET A 141 14.45 -2.02 -2.12
C MET A 141 15.40 -1.88 -3.32
N LYS A 142 15.67 -0.65 -3.80
CA LYS A 142 16.62 -0.38 -4.89
C LYS A 142 18.03 -0.87 -4.56
N GLU A 143 18.46 -0.68 -3.32
CA GLU A 143 19.81 -1.05 -2.87
C GLU A 143 19.96 -2.56 -2.60
N ASN A 144 18.86 -3.28 -2.37
CA ASN A 144 18.90 -4.69 -1.98
C ASN A 144 18.12 -5.60 -2.93
N VAL A 145 18.12 -5.30 -4.23
CA VAL A 145 17.38 -6.04 -5.28
C VAL A 145 17.65 -7.56 -5.24
N ASP A 146 18.88 -7.96 -4.94
CA ASP A 146 19.27 -9.38 -4.90
C ASP A 146 18.59 -10.16 -3.76
N LYS A 147 18.14 -9.45 -2.71
CA LYS A 147 17.44 -10.03 -1.55
C LYS A 147 15.93 -10.06 -1.71
N ILE A 148 15.40 -9.62 -2.84
CA ILE A 148 13.98 -9.54 -3.15
C ILE A 148 13.63 -10.65 -4.13
N ASP A 149 12.56 -11.37 -3.86
CA ASP A 149 12.02 -12.36 -4.79
C ASP A 149 10.95 -11.72 -5.69
N ILE A 150 11.03 -12.01 -6.99
CA ILE A 150 10.05 -11.55 -7.98
C ILE A 150 9.65 -12.75 -8.82
N ASP A 151 8.37 -13.09 -8.72
CA ASP A 151 7.71 -14.10 -9.52
C ASP A 151 6.78 -13.46 -10.54
N GLU A 152 6.49 -14.18 -11.62
CA GLU A 152 5.48 -13.80 -12.60
C GLU A 152 4.28 -14.73 -12.51
N LYS A 153 3.10 -14.15 -12.38
CA LYS A 153 1.85 -14.91 -12.32
C LYS A 153 0.68 -14.09 -12.85
N ASP A 154 -0.11 -14.68 -13.74
CA ASP A 154 -1.40 -14.16 -14.22
C ASP A 154 -1.33 -12.68 -14.69
N GLY A 155 -0.26 -12.32 -15.44
CA GLY A 155 -0.07 -10.96 -15.95
C GLY A 155 0.49 -9.97 -14.93
N ASN A 156 0.89 -10.44 -13.74
CA ASN A 156 1.44 -9.62 -12.67
C ASN A 156 2.87 -10.02 -12.33
N TYR A 157 3.63 -9.08 -11.76
CA TYR A 157 4.80 -9.36 -10.95
C TYR A 157 4.38 -9.47 -9.48
N ILE A 158 4.87 -10.51 -8.81
CA ILE A 158 4.70 -10.70 -7.38
C ILE A 158 6.05 -10.41 -6.72
N ILE A 159 6.19 -9.27 -6.09
CA ILE A 159 7.38 -8.92 -5.31
C ILE A 159 7.19 -9.44 -3.90
N THR A 160 8.14 -10.22 -3.40
CA THR A 160 8.11 -10.74 -2.04
C THR A 160 9.42 -10.42 -1.33
N ILE A 161 9.32 -9.82 -0.15
CA ILE A 161 10.44 -9.63 0.77
C ILE A 161 10.11 -10.42 2.02
N SER A 162 10.94 -11.45 2.28
CA SER A 162 10.69 -12.41 3.35
C SER A 162 10.94 -11.81 4.73
N LYS A 163 10.40 -12.48 5.75
CA LYS A 163 10.62 -12.14 7.17
C LYS A 163 12.12 -12.07 7.50
N ASN A 164 12.46 -11.19 8.45
CA ASN A 164 13.83 -10.96 8.95
C ASN A 164 14.78 -10.32 7.92
N SER A 165 14.24 -9.50 7.05
CA SER A 165 15.03 -8.68 6.15
C SER A 165 15.62 -7.48 6.90
N ASP A 166 16.94 -7.54 7.21
CA ASP A 166 17.63 -6.48 7.95
C ASP A 166 17.48 -5.12 7.28
N PHE A 167 17.54 -5.07 5.94
CA PHE A 167 17.42 -3.82 5.21
C PHE A 167 16.04 -3.16 5.34
N LEU A 168 14.95 -3.97 5.44
CA LEU A 168 13.61 -3.43 5.70
C LEU A 168 13.45 -2.96 7.14
N GLN A 169 14.03 -3.68 8.10
CA GLN A 169 14.00 -3.25 9.50
C GLN A 169 14.66 -1.89 9.66
N GLU A 170 15.82 -1.68 9.06
CA GLU A 170 16.52 -0.40 9.09
C GLU A 170 15.74 0.71 8.36
N ALA A 171 15.16 0.42 7.19
CA ALA A 171 14.35 1.38 6.46
C ALA A 171 13.10 1.81 7.24
N MET A 172 12.40 0.85 7.87
CA MET A 172 11.23 1.13 8.72
C MET A 172 11.59 1.94 9.96
N LYS A 173 12.72 1.67 10.61
CA LYS A 173 13.21 2.49 11.72
C LYS A 173 13.48 3.92 11.29
N LYS A 174 14.16 4.12 10.19
CA LYS A 174 14.42 5.45 9.62
C LYS A 174 13.12 6.17 9.29
N GLN A 175 12.17 5.48 8.66
CA GLN A 175 10.87 6.05 8.33
C GLN A 175 10.11 6.49 9.59
N LEU A 176 10.07 5.66 10.64
CA LEU A 176 9.44 6.02 11.92
C LEU A 176 10.17 7.20 12.59
N ALA A 177 11.49 7.26 12.54
CA ALA A 177 12.25 8.39 13.05
C ALA A 177 11.93 9.69 12.31
N ASN A 178 11.73 9.63 10.98
CA ASN A 178 11.40 10.79 10.15
C ASN A 178 9.94 11.27 10.33
N THR A 179 9.02 10.41 10.80
CA THR A 179 7.62 10.77 11.06
C THR A 179 7.41 11.43 12.43
N ASN A 180 8.46 11.65 13.21
CA ASN A 180 8.39 12.30 14.52
C ASN A 180 7.94 13.76 14.42
N THR A 181 6.62 13.95 14.36
CA THR A 181 5.97 15.24 14.59
C THR A 181 5.89 15.49 16.10
N ALA A 182 6.53 16.56 16.52
CA ALA A 182 6.33 17.26 17.81
C ALA A 182 6.11 16.35 19.05
N GLY A 183 7.18 15.85 19.62
CA GLY A 183 7.19 15.45 21.03
C GLY A 183 7.20 13.96 21.37
N SER A 184 7.11 13.07 20.40
CA SER A 184 7.23 11.61 20.64
C SER A 184 8.58 11.12 20.13
N GLN A 185 9.57 10.98 21.01
CA GLN A 185 10.80 10.24 20.69
C GLN A 185 10.47 8.73 20.56
N ILE A 186 9.86 8.34 19.43
CA ILE A 186 9.55 6.93 19.14
C ILE A 186 10.82 6.18 18.67
N GLY A 187 11.85 6.90 18.16
CA GLY A 187 12.92 6.34 17.36
C GLY A 187 13.85 5.33 18.05
N ASP A 188 14.37 5.60 19.21
CA ASP A 188 15.51 4.85 19.74
C ASP A 188 15.16 3.58 20.54
N ASN A 189 13.91 3.44 20.99
CA ASN A 189 13.45 2.34 21.84
C ASN A 189 12.44 1.40 21.17
N VAL A 190 12.25 1.51 19.86
CA VAL A 190 11.34 0.63 19.10
C VAL A 190 12.13 -0.50 18.46
N LYS A 191 11.83 -1.71 18.85
CA LYS A 191 12.32 -2.92 18.18
C LYS A 191 11.31 -3.33 17.14
N ILE A 192 11.72 -3.40 15.86
CA ILE A 192 10.90 -3.86 14.76
C ILE A 192 11.44 -5.20 14.30
N GLU A 193 10.57 -6.20 14.17
CA GLU A 193 10.93 -7.56 13.80
C GLU A 193 9.89 -8.16 12.83
N ASN A 194 10.24 -9.30 12.24
CA ASN A 194 9.34 -10.11 11.43
C ASN A 194 8.67 -9.37 10.25
N ILE A 195 9.35 -8.35 9.70
CA ILE A 195 8.79 -7.61 8.57
C ILE A 195 8.73 -8.51 7.34
N ALA A 196 7.54 -8.65 6.78
CA ALA A 196 7.33 -9.27 5.49
C ALA A 196 6.49 -8.35 4.61
N VAL A 197 6.84 -8.28 3.34
CA VAL A 197 6.14 -7.44 2.36
C VAL A 197 5.87 -8.25 1.11
N LYS A 198 4.65 -8.13 0.58
CA LYS A 198 4.27 -8.68 -0.71
C LYS A 198 3.52 -7.61 -1.48
N TYR A 199 3.93 -7.37 -2.73
CA TYR A 199 3.18 -6.54 -3.68
C TYR A 199 2.73 -7.40 -4.86
N VAL A 200 1.52 -7.12 -5.37
CA VAL A 200 1.01 -7.62 -6.65
C VAL A 200 0.98 -6.43 -7.60
N ILE A 201 1.77 -6.50 -8.67
CA ILE A 201 2.03 -5.37 -9.57
C ILE A 201 1.63 -5.76 -10.99
N ASP A 202 0.77 -4.98 -11.62
CA ASP A 202 0.42 -5.16 -13.02
C ASP A 202 1.64 -4.95 -13.94
N LYS A 203 1.90 -5.89 -14.83
CA LYS A 203 3.09 -5.90 -15.71
C LYS A 203 3.11 -4.77 -16.72
N ASN A 204 1.96 -4.23 -17.10
CA ASN A 204 1.88 -3.21 -18.14
C ASN A 204 2.06 -1.81 -17.56
N THR A 205 1.50 -1.57 -16.38
CA THR A 205 1.48 -0.26 -15.72
C THR A 205 2.54 -0.12 -14.63
N TYR A 206 3.05 -1.24 -14.11
CA TYR A 206 3.92 -1.32 -12.94
C TYR A 206 3.29 -0.73 -11.66
N LEU A 207 1.98 -0.57 -11.62
CA LEU A 207 1.24 -0.13 -10.43
C LEU A 207 0.84 -1.33 -9.57
N ALA A 208 0.92 -1.17 -8.26
CA ALA A 208 0.45 -2.20 -7.34
C ALA A 208 -1.09 -2.22 -7.33
N SER A 209 -1.67 -3.40 -7.53
CA SER A 209 -3.10 -3.65 -7.30
C SER A 209 -3.38 -4.06 -5.86
N SER A 210 -2.42 -4.67 -5.18
CA SER A 210 -2.53 -5.00 -3.76
C SER A 210 -1.16 -5.08 -3.08
N SER A 211 -1.18 -4.91 -1.76
CA SER A 211 -0.02 -5.15 -0.90
C SER A 211 -0.42 -5.81 0.40
N LEU A 212 0.40 -6.74 0.87
CA LEU A 212 0.30 -7.34 2.19
C LEU A 212 1.60 -7.03 2.95
N ILE A 213 1.46 -6.35 4.08
CA ILE A 213 2.59 -5.95 4.93
C ILE A 213 2.32 -6.50 6.33
N SER A 214 3.29 -7.19 6.91
CA SER A 214 3.21 -7.63 8.30
C SER A 214 4.50 -7.31 9.03
N PHE A 215 4.41 -6.96 10.30
CA PHE A 215 5.55 -6.73 11.17
C PHE A 215 5.16 -6.79 12.65
N ASP A 216 6.15 -7.04 13.48
CA ASP A 216 6.04 -6.94 14.93
C ASP A 216 6.84 -5.73 15.40
N PHE A 217 6.32 -5.00 16.38
CA PHE A 217 7.10 -3.99 17.07
C PHE A 217 6.94 -4.10 18.59
N GLU A 218 7.99 -3.75 19.28
CA GLU A 218 8.01 -3.72 20.74
C GLU A 218 8.42 -2.32 21.21
N MET A 219 7.64 -1.76 22.10
CA MET A 219 7.88 -0.46 22.72
C MET A 219 7.48 -0.50 24.18
N GLN A 220 8.40 -0.17 25.08
CA GLN A 220 8.17 -0.11 26.53
C GLN A 220 7.53 -1.38 27.12
N GLY A 221 7.94 -2.56 26.63
CA GLY A 221 7.42 -3.86 27.07
C GLY A 221 6.07 -4.27 26.49
N MET A 222 5.48 -3.42 25.65
CA MET A 222 4.29 -3.74 24.88
C MET A 222 4.70 -4.31 23.52
N LYS A 223 4.19 -5.48 23.19
CA LYS A 223 4.39 -6.10 21.87
C LYS A 223 3.15 -5.94 21.02
N ILE A 224 3.32 -5.50 19.79
CA ILE A 224 2.25 -5.32 18.83
C ILE A 224 2.63 -6.05 17.53
N SER A 225 1.77 -6.96 17.11
CA SER A 225 1.83 -7.57 15.77
C SER A 225 0.81 -6.88 14.88
N MET A 226 1.23 -6.50 13.69
CA MET A 226 0.40 -5.80 12.72
C MET A 226 0.42 -6.52 11.37
N GLU A 227 -0.75 -6.66 10.77
CA GLU A 227 -0.93 -7.12 9.39
C GLU A 227 -1.83 -6.12 8.67
N MET A 228 -1.39 -5.63 7.52
CA MET A 228 -2.11 -4.71 6.66
C MET A 228 -2.27 -5.34 5.29
N ASP A 229 -3.50 -5.54 4.86
CA ASP A 229 -3.88 -5.98 3.52
C ASP A 229 -4.54 -4.79 2.81
N ALA A 230 -3.88 -4.27 1.79
CA ALA A 230 -4.34 -3.12 1.03
C ALA A 230 -4.64 -3.51 -0.41
N GLU A 231 -5.81 -3.10 -0.89
CA GLU A 231 -6.22 -3.18 -2.29
C GLU A 231 -6.29 -1.78 -2.87
N MET A 232 -5.77 -1.61 -4.09
CA MET A 232 -5.77 -0.34 -4.82
C MET A 232 -6.56 -0.50 -6.11
N SER A 233 -7.43 0.47 -6.39
CA SER A 233 -8.26 0.50 -7.59
C SER A 233 -8.39 1.92 -8.13
N ASN A 234 -8.98 2.07 -9.32
CA ASN A 234 -9.17 3.37 -9.98
C ASN A 234 -7.92 4.25 -10.01
N ILE A 235 -6.72 3.62 -10.05
CA ILE A 235 -5.45 4.34 -10.02
C ILE A 235 -5.38 5.28 -11.23
N ASN A 236 -5.13 6.59 -10.96
CA ASN A 236 -5.12 7.70 -11.90
C ASN A 236 -6.48 7.96 -12.61
N ASN A 237 -7.57 7.36 -12.11
CA ASN A 237 -8.91 7.51 -12.68
C ASN A 237 -9.92 8.18 -11.74
N VAL A 238 -9.55 8.49 -10.52
CA VAL A 238 -10.38 9.32 -9.62
C VAL A 238 -10.23 10.77 -10.04
N THR A 239 -11.32 11.37 -10.54
CA THR A 239 -11.31 12.73 -11.12
C THR A 239 -11.95 13.78 -10.21
N ALA A 240 -12.77 13.37 -9.27
CA ALA A 240 -13.42 14.26 -8.29
C ALA A 240 -13.71 13.53 -6.98
N ILE A 241 -13.73 14.29 -5.90
CA ILE A 241 -14.22 13.84 -4.60
C ILE A 241 -15.35 14.79 -4.22
N ASP A 242 -16.56 14.25 -4.12
CA ASP A 242 -17.74 15.02 -3.76
C ASP A 242 -17.91 15.02 -2.25
N ILE A 243 -18.19 16.22 -1.71
CA ILE A 243 -18.52 16.41 -0.30
C ILE A 243 -20.04 16.52 -0.20
N PRO A 244 -20.72 15.68 0.60
CA PRO A 244 -22.15 15.77 0.84
C PRO A 244 -22.55 17.15 1.39
N GLU A 245 -23.75 17.62 1.05
CA GLU A 245 -24.21 18.96 1.44
C GLU A 245 -24.27 19.15 2.97
N GLU A 246 -24.65 18.10 3.69
CA GLU A 246 -24.67 18.12 5.15
C GLU A 246 -23.28 18.33 5.77
N VAL A 247 -22.20 17.90 5.08
CA VAL A 247 -20.82 18.10 5.54
C VAL A 247 -20.37 19.53 5.32
N LEU A 248 -20.84 20.19 4.25
CA LEU A 248 -20.50 21.58 3.96
C LEU A 248 -21.03 22.56 5.01
N ASN A 249 -22.05 22.15 5.79
CA ASN A 249 -22.58 22.91 6.90
C ASN A 249 -21.89 22.65 8.25
N ALA A 250 -20.71 22.02 8.22
CA ALA A 250 -19.92 21.69 9.40
C ALA A 250 -19.52 22.93 10.23
N LYS A 251 -19.40 22.75 11.54
CA LYS A 251 -18.98 23.83 12.45
C LYS A 251 -17.46 23.95 12.46
N GLU A 252 -16.97 25.17 12.45
CA GLU A 252 -15.54 25.41 12.63
C GLU A 252 -15.09 25.01 14.05
N ILE A 253 -13.97 24.29 14.15
CA ILE A 253 -13.37 23.99 15.46
C ILE A 253 -12.81 25.30 16.02
N PRO A 254 -13.23 25.72 17.24
CA PRO A 254 -12.65 26.92 17.85
C PRO A 254 -11.13 26.74 18.02
N HIS A 255 -10.37 27.70 17.51
CA HIS A 255 -8.93 27.75 17.77
C HIS A 255 -8.72 27.97 19.27
N GLN A 256 -8.02 27.03 19.95
CA GLN A 256 -7.56 27.21 21.33
C GLN A 256 -6.20 27.88 21.32
#